data_4819ec7d7ca21b1ad7f6f98be0064161
#
_entry.id   4819ec7d7ca21b1ad7f6f98be0064161
#
_cell.length_a   1.000
_cell.length_b   1.000
_cell.length_c   1.000
_cell.angle_alpha   90.00
_cell.angle_beta   90.00
_cell.angle_gamma   90.00
#
_symmetry.space_group_name_H-M   'P 1'
#
loop_
_entity.id
_entity.type
_entity.pdbx_description
1 polymer ?
#
loop_
_entity_poly.entity_id
_entity_poly.type
_entity_poly.pdbx_seq_one_letter_code
_entity_poly.pdbx_strand_id
1 'polypeptide(L)'
;PDRTATGTPRYWSWWDQNTIYLAPTPDSAYNVELGITRLPTRLSSSNTTTWLGDNAPMVLLYGCLAEAFKFLKGPAEMLQLYEQSYQRAIQELIVEQTGRHRRDEYMHGELKFPMQSVKTNTRGE
;
A
#
# COMPACT_ATOMS: atom_id res chain seq x y z
N PRO A 1 9.44 13.67 29.98
CA PRO A 1 8.01 13.55 29.75
C PRO A 1 7.42 12.68 30.84
N ASP A 2 6.41 13.23 31.53
CA ASP A 2 5.75 12.55 32.61
C ASP A 2 4.91 11.40 32.04
N ARG A 3 5.29 10.15 32.34
CA ARG A 3 4.57 8.95 31.91
C ARG A 3 3.28 8.69 32.68
N THR A 4 3.05 9.44 33.75
CA THR A 4 1.86 9.31 34.59
C THR A 4 0.70 10.20 34.13
N ALA A 5 0.95 11.15 33.24
CA ALA A 5 -0.08 12.02 32.71
C ALA A 5 -1.05 11.22 31.82
N THR A 6 -2.32 11.22 32.19
CA THR A 6 -3.42 10.62 31.40
C THR A 6 -4.25 11.71 30.74
N GLY A 7 -4.81 11.40 29.58
CA GLY A 7 -5.67 12.34 28.83
C GLY A 7 -5.91 11.91 27.40
N THR A 8 -6.56 12.76 26.61
CA THR A 8 -6.79 12.49 25.19
C THR A 8 -5.45 12.42 24.45
N PRO A 9 -5.16 11.31 23.76
CA PRO A 9 -3.91 11.17 22.98
C PRO A 9 -3.81 12.24 21.88
N ARG A 10 -2.64 12.89 21.81
CA ARG A 10 -2.34 13.90 20.78
C ARG A 10 -1.12 13.56 19.95
N TYR A 11 -0.25 12.71 20.50
CA TYR A 11 1.00 12.31 19.87
C TYR A 11 1.06 10.80 19.80
N TRP A 12 1.72 10.29 18.76
CA TRP A 12 1.95 8.88 18.60
C TRP A 12 3.38 8.61 18.11
N SER A 13 3.89 7.42 18.39
CA SER A 13 5.19 6.97 17.92
C SER A 13 5.19 5.45 17.73
N TRP A 14 5.95 4.97 16.77
CA TRP A 14 6.23 3.55 16.64
C TRP A 14 7.24 3.13 17.72
N TRP A 15 6.94 2.04 18.40
CA TRP A 15 7.89 1.39 19.28
C TRP A 15 8.57 0.23 18.58
N ASP A 16 7.80 -0.62 17.94
CA ASP A 16 8.23 -1.74 17.11
C ASP A 16 7.26 -1.95 15.93
N GLN A 17 7.43 -3.05 15.16
CA GLN A 17 6.60 -3.34 13.99
C GLN A 17 5.12 -3.55 14.29
N ASN A 18 4.76 -3.86 15.53
CA ASN A 18 3.40 -4.21 15.93
C ASN A 18 2.83 -3.30 17.03
N THR A 19 3.65 -2.41 17.61
CA THR A 19 3.27 -1.60 18.76
C THR A 19 3.43 -0.12 18.49
N ILE A 20 2.38 0.64 18.77
CA ILE A 20 2.41 2.10 18.77
C ILE A 20 2.25 2.63 20.20
N TYR A 21 2.97 3.69 20.50
CA TYR A 21 2.76 4.47 21.72
C TYR A 21 1.92 5.69 21.44
N LEU A 22 1.01 5.94 22.38
CA LEU A 22 0.19 7.14 22.39
C LEU A 22 0.58 8.01 23.59
N ALA A 23 0.63 9.31 23.42
CA ALA A 23 0.93 10.24 24.50
C ALA A 23 -0.03 11.46 24.44
N PRO A 24 -0.54 11.91 25.60
CA PRO A 24 -0.50 11.27 26.91
C PRO A 24 -1.16 9.89 26.91
N THR A 25 -1.00 9.14 27.98
CA THR A 25 -1.67 7.83 28.15
C THR A 25 -3.18 8.03 28.07
N PRO A 26 -3.92 7.24 27.25
CA PRO A 26 -5.36 7.39 27.12
C PRO A 26 -6.07 7.27 28.48
N ASP A 27 -6.97 8.20 28.77
CA ASP A 27 -7.81 8.21 29.97
C ASP A 27 -9.09 7.41 29.81
N SER A 28 -9.43 7.04 28.57
CA SER A 28 -10.58 6.24 28.21
C SER A 28 -10.30 5.44 26.93
N ALA A 29 -11.26 4.61 26.49
CA ALA A 29 -11.17 3.89 25.23
C ALA A 29 -11.42 4.84 24.05
N TYR A 30 -10.45 4.95 23.14
CA TYR A 30 -10.54 5.72 21.92
C TYR A 30 -10.51 4.80 20.70
N ASN A 31 -11.32 5.10 19.70
CA ASN A 31 -11.21 4.46 18.40
C ASN A 31 -10.05 5.10 17.63
N VAL A 32 -9.10 4.29 17.22
CA VAL A 32 -7.93 4.73 16.43
C VAL A 32 -7.99 4.05 15.07
N GLU A 33 -7.95 4.84 14.02
CA GLU A 33 -7.84 4.34 12.64
C GLU A 33 -6.40 4.50 12.16
N LEU A 34 -5.79 3.40 11.73
CA LEU A 34 -4.40 3.36 11.28
C LEU A 34 -4.32 2.93 9.82
N GLY A 35 -3.80 3.81 8.97
CA GLY A 35 -3.38 3.43 7.61
C GLY A 35 -1.98 2.79 7.66
N ILE A 36 -1.90 1.48 7.46
CA ILE A 36 -0.62 0.75 7.49
C ILE A 36 -0.41 -0.04 6.21
N THR A 37 0.83 -0.09 5.74
CA THR A 37 1.24 -1.00 4.68
C THR A 37 1.74 -2.30 5.29
N ARG A 38 1.07 -3.42 4.97
CA ARG A 38 1.44 -4.75 5.46
C ARG A 38 1.76 -5.68 4.30
N LEU A 39 2.67 -6.61 4.55
CA LEU A 39 2.83 -7.74 3.65
C LEU A 39 1.56 -8.61 3.68
N PRO A 40 1.10 -9.12 2.52
CA PRO A 40 -0.02 -10.04 2.46
C PRO A 40 0.21 -11.26 3.36
N THR A 41 -0.86 -11.76 3.95
CA THR A 41 -0.81 -13.00 4.72
C THR A 41 -0.38 -14.15 3.81
N ARG A 42 0.56 -14.96 4.28
CA ARG A 42 1.06 -16.11 3.51
C ARG A 42 -0.02 -17.18 3.35
N LEU A 43 0.02 -17.88 2.24
CA LEU A 43 -0.82 -19.05 2.02
C LEU A 43 -0.45 -20.16 3.02
N SER A 44 -1.47 -20.79 3.59
CA SER A 44 -1.36 -21.92 4.50
C SER A 44 -2.63 -22.78 4.40
N SER A 45 -2.66 -23.90 5.10
CA SER A 45 -3.87 -24.74 5.18
C SER A 45 -5.07 -24.02 5.80
N SER A 46 -4.83 -23.04 6.65
CA SER A 46 -5.86 -22.20 7.28
C SER A 46 -6.14 -20.89 6.53
N ASN A 47 -5.26 -20.49 5.62
CA ASN A 47 -5.41 -19.29 4.79
C ASN A 47 -5.17 -19.65 3.32
N THR A 48 -6.25 -19.98 2.62
CA THR A 48 -6.23 -20.47 1.23
C THR A 48 -6.30 -19.36 0.20
N THR A 49 -6.54 -18.10 0.62
CA THR A 49 -6.65 -16.95 -0.28
C THR A 49 -5.56 -15.93 0.05
N THR A 50 -5.13 -15.19 -0.95
CA THR A 50 -4.18 -14.08 -0.79
C THR A 50 -4.59 -12.94 -1.68
N TRP A 51 -4.28 -11.71 -1.27
CA TRP A 51 -4.53 -10.52 -2.06
C TRP A 51 -3.98 -10.65 -3.49
N LEU A 52 -2.81 -11.26 -3.64
CA LEU A 52 -2.19 -11.47 -4.94
C LEU A 52 -3.01 -12.45 -5.81
N GLY A 53 -3.57 -13.51 -5.21
CA GLY A 53 -4.44 -14.44 -5.91
C GLY A 53 -5.74 -13.81 -6.41
N ASP A 54 -6.29 -12.88 -5.62
CA ASP A 54 -7.55 -12.22 -5.95
C ASP A 54 -7.37 -11.06 -6.96
N ASN A 55 -6.24 -10.33 -6.88
CA ASN A 55 -6.03 -9.12 -7.67
C ASN A 55 -5.04 -9.29 -8.83
N ALA A 56 -4.11 -10.23 -8.75
CA ALA A 56 -3.11 -10.47 -9.79
C ALA A 56 -2.80 -11.97 -9.95
N PRO A 57 -3.78 -12.80 -10.31
CA PRO A 57 -3.61 -14.26 -10.37
C PRO A 57 -2.52 -14.70 -11.35
N MET A 58 -2.30 -13.97 -12.44
CA MET A 58 -1.26 -14.29 -13.42
C MET A 58 0.16 -14.13 -12.87
N VAL A 59 0.39 -13.17 -11.98
CA VAL A 59 1.69 -13.02 -11.28
C VAL A 59 1.95 -14.27 -10.43
N LEU A 60 0.96 -14.70 -9.67
CA LEU A 60 1.08 -15.88 -8.83
C LEU A 60 1.29 -17.15 -9.67
N LEU A 61 0.50 -17.32 -10.74
CA LEU A 61 0.57 -18.48 -11.63
C LEU A 61 1.96 -18.61 -12.28
N TYR A 62 2.41 -17.56 -12.96
CA TYR A 62 3.68 -17.62 -13.68
C TYR A 62 4.88 -17.68 -12.73
N GLY A 63 4.80 -17.04 -11.56
CA GLY A 63 5.81 -17.20 -10.52
C GLY A 63 5.94 -18.63 -10.03
N CYS A 64 4.82 -19.29 -9.73
CA CYS A 64 4.80 -20.69 -9.34
C CYS A 64 5.30 -21.61 -10.46
N LEU A 65 4.92 -21.37 -11.72
CA LEU A 65 5.38 -22.17 -12.86
C LEU A 65 6.89 -22.03 -13.06
N ALA A 66 7.43 -20.82 -13.02
CA ALA A 66 8.88 -20.59 -13.16
C ALA A 66 9.67 -21.33 -12.07
N GLU A 67 9.25 -21.25 -10.81
CA GLU A 67 9.89 -21.96 -9.71
C GLU A 67 9.74 -23.49 -9.82
N ALA A 68 8.55 -23.98 -10.19
CA ALA A 68 8.34 -25.42 -10.40
C ALA A 68 9.22 -25.96 -11.53
N PHE A 69 9.36 -25.24 -12.65
CA PHE A 69 10.22 -25.63 -13.76
C PHE A 69 11.72 -25.62 -13.40
N LYS A 70 12.17 -24.65 -12.58
CA LYS A 70 13.54 -24.66 -12.03
C LYS A 70 13.78 -25.89 -11.17
N PHE A 71 12.83 -26.22 -10.29
CA PHE A 71 12.93 -27.39 -9.42
C PHE A 71 12.95 -28.71 -10.19
N LEU A 72 12.07 -28.85 -11.18
CA LEU A 72 11.94 -30.05 -12.01
C LEU A 72 13.01 -30.15 -13.09
N LYS A 73 13.93 -29.18 -13.21
CA LYS A 73 14.94 -29.09 -14.28
C LYS A 73 14.30 -29.22 -15.69
N GLY A 74 13.20 -28.51 -15.88
CA GLY A 74 12.48 -28.49 -17.15
C GLY A 74 13.29 -27.86 -18.28
N PRO A 75 12.80 -27.94 -19.56
CA PRO A 75 13.47 -27.34 -20.71
C PRO A 75 13.73 -25.84 -20.52
N ALA A 76 14.95 -25.39 -20.84
CA ALA A 76 15.35 -24.00 -20.65
C ALA A 76 14.49 -22.99 -21.42
N GLU A 77 14.03 -23.36 -22.61
CA GLU A 77 13.15 -22.53 -23.43
C GLU A 77 11.81 -22.25 -22.76
N MET A 78 11.21 -23.26 -22.14
CA MET A 78 9.95 -23.11 -21.41
C MET A 78 10.13 -22.29 -20.13
N LEU A 79 11.25 -22.48 -19.43
CA LEU A 79 11.57 -21.68 -18.27
C LEU A 79 11.68 -20.20 -18.65
N GLN A 80 12.40 -19.90 -19.72
CA GLN A 80 12.53 -18.53 -20.22
C GLN A 80 11.19 -17.91 -20.58
N LEU A 81 10.29 -18.68 -21.21
CA LEU A 81 8.94 -18.23 -21.54
C LEU A 81 8.13 -17.87 -20.27
N TYR A 82 8.19 -18.71 -19.22
CA TYR A 82 7.49 -18.45 -17.97
C TYR A 82 8.09 -17.26 -17.21
N GLU A 83 9.40 -17.09 -17.23
CA GLU A 83 10.06 -15.92 -16.63
C GLU A 83 9.66 -14.62 -17.35
N GLN A 84 9.63 -14.61 -18.68
CA GLN A 84 9.15 -13.46 -19.45
C GLN A 84 7.69 -13.13 -19.15
N SER A 85 6.83 -14.17 -19.09
CA SER A 85 5.42 -13.99 -18.77
C SER A 85 5.22 -13.47 -17.35
N TYR A 86 6.02 -13.93 -16.41
CA TYR A 86 6.04 -13.43 -15.04
C TYR A 86 6.43 -11.95 -14.96
N GLN A 87 7.51 -11.55 -15.65
CA GLN A 87 7.95 -10.16 -15.70
C GLN A 87 6.89 -9.25 -16.31
N ARG A 88 6.22 -9.70 -17.37
CA ARG A 88 5.12 -8.95 -17.99
C ARG A 88 3.95 -8.79 -17.01
N ALA A 89 3.54 -9.85 -16.33
CA ALA A 89 2.45 -9.80 -15.36
C ALA A 89 2.77 -8.86 -14.18
N ILE A 90 4.03 -8.82 -13.72
CA ILE A 90 4.49 -7.85 -12.70
C ILE A 90 4.39 -6.41 -13.22
N GLN A 91 4.82 -6.14 -14.45
CA GLN A 91 4.74 -4.80 -15.02
C GLN A 91 3.28 -4.32 -15.13
N GLU A 92 2.37 -5.18 -15.55
CA GLU A 92 0.94 -4.88 -15.59
C GLU A 92 0.40 -4.54 -14.20
N LEU A 93 0.77 -5.31 -13.18
CA LEU A 93 0.40 -5.05 -11.78
C LEU A 93 0.95 -3.71 -11.28
N ILE A 94 2.22 -3.38 -11.57
CA ILE A 94 2.83 -2.12 -11.17
C ILE A 94 2.08 -0.93 -11.78
N VAL A 95 1.77 -1.01 -13.08
CA VAL A 95 1.03 0.05 -13.78
C VAL A 95 -0.36 0.24 -13.16
N GLU A 96 -1.07 -0.85 -12.86
CA GLU A 96 -2.39 -0.79 -12.24
C GLU A 96 -2.32 -0.17 -10.83
N GLN A 97 -1.38 -0.61 -9.99
CA GLN A 97 -1.23 -0.10 -8.63
C GLN A 97 -0.79 1.38 -8.62
N THR A 98 0.11 1.77 -9.50
CA THR A 98 0.51 3.18 -9.65
C THR A 98 -0.66 4.05 -10.10
N GLY A 99 -1.52 3.53 -10.98
CA GLY A 99 -2.73 4.23 -11.40
C GLY A 99 -3.75 4.41 -10.27
N ARG A 100 -3.89 3.43 -9.39
CA ARG A 100 -4.73 3.53 -8.18
C ARG A 100 -4.19 4.56 -7.20
N HIS A 101 -2.88 4.54 -6.93
CA HIS A 101 -2.22 5.50 -6.03
C HIS A 101 -2.42 6.95 -6.49
N ARG A 102 -2.33 7.22 -7.78
CA ARG A 102 -2.61 8.55 -8.33
C ARG A 102 -4.04 9.01 -8.12
N ARG A 103 -5.03 8.09 -8.13
CA ARG A 103 -6.42 8.43 -7.77
C ARG A 103 -6.55 8.79 -6.29
N ASP A 104 -5.87 8.07 -5.41
CA ASP A 104 -5.92 8.33 -3.97
C ASP A 104 -5.28 9.67 -3.61
N GLU A 105 -4.23 10.10 -4.31
CA GLU A 105 -3.67 11.45 -4.14
C GLU A 105 -4.67 12.57 -4.49
N TYR A 106 -5.58 12.34 -5.43
CA TYR A 106 -6.65 13.28 -5.74
C TYR A 106 -7.85 13.16 -4.78
N MET A 107 -8.00 12.06 -4.07
CA MET A 107 -9.06 11.85 -3.07
C MET A 107 -8.70 12.35 -1.68
N HIS A 108 -7.46 12.69 -1.40
CA HIS A 108 -7.03 13.42 -0.20
C HIS A 108 -7.30 14.92 -0.37
N GLY A 109 -8.46 15.22 -0.65
CA GLY A 109 -9.49 16.19 -0.41
C GLY A 109 -9.15 17.62 -0.05
N GLU A 110 -8.03 18.20 -0.40
CA GLU A 110 -7.96 19.62 -0.62
C GLU A 110 -8.02 19.91 -2.13
N LEU A 111 -9.20 20.26 -2.59
CA LEU A 111 -9.35 20.93 -3.88
C LEU A 111 -8.57 22.25 -3.82
N LYS A 112 -7.29 22.21 -4.16
CA LYS A 112 -6.51 23.41 -4.40
C LYS A 112 -7.01 24.03 -5.71
N PHE A 113 -8.06 24.83 -5.61
CA PHE A 113 -8.39 25.74 -6.69
C PHE A 113 -7.24 26.72 -6.82
N PRO A 114 -6.59 26.85 -8.00
CA PRO A 114 -5.68 27.95 -8.21
C PRO A 114 -6.51 29.22 -8.06
N MET A 115 -6.27 29.97 -6.98
CA MET A 115 -6.83 31.30 -6.85
C MET A 115 -6.29 32.12 -8.02
N GLN A 116 -7.12 32.30 -9.04
CA GLN A 116 -6.86 33.33 -10.02
C GLN A 116 -6.87 34.65 -9.25
N SER A 117 -5.71 35.24 -9.12
CA SER A 117 -5.60 36.62 -8.63
C SER A 117 -6.41 37.48 -9.61
N VAL A 118 -7.60 37.89 -9.18
CA VAL A 118 -8.35 38.91 -9.87
C VAL A 118 -7.48 40.17 -9.86
N LYS A 119 -6.83 40.45 -11.00
CA LYS A 119 -6.20 41.75 -11.23
C LYS A 119 -7.33 42.77 -11.18
N THR A 120 -7.51 43.41 -10.05
CA THR A 120 -8.32 44.63 -9.96
C THR A 120 -7.64 45.68 -10.83
N ASN A 121 -8.21 45.90 -11.98
CA ASN A 121 -7.83 46.98 -12.89
C ASN A 121 -8.35 48.27 -12.25
N THR A 122 -7.60 48.85 -11.34
CA THR A 122 -7.82 50.24 -10.88
C THR A 122 -7.41 51.15 -12.06
N ARG A 123 -8.38 51.49 -12.89
CA ARG A 123 -8.26 52.69 -13.75
C ARG A 123 -8.18 53.88 -12.81
N GLY A 124 -7.00 54.49 -12.76
CA GLY A 124 -6.84 55.81 -12.18
C GLY A 124 -7.55 56.85 -13.04
N GLU A 125 -8.26 57.71 -12.41
CA GLU A 125 -8.47 59.07 -12.85
C GLU A 125 -7.32 59.93 -12.33
#